data_9edba5b39103599cf92ef26b04686dbf
#
_entry.id   9edba5b39103599cf92ef26b04686dbf
#
_cell.length_a   1.000
_cell.length_b   1.000
_cell.length_c   1.000
_cell.angle_alpha   90.00
_cell.angle_beta   90.00
_cell.angle_gamma   90.00
#
_symmetry.space_group_name_H-M   'P 1'
#
loop_
_entity.id
_entity.type
_entity.pdbx_description
1 polymer ?
#
loop_
_entity_poly.entity_id
_entity_poly.type
_entity_poly.pdbx_seq_one_letter_code
_entity_poly.pdbx_strand_id
1 'polypeptide(L)'
;MIVDDHADVRFLLRAIIDDDDHDVAVAGEADGVRAVLESIDAVDPDVVVLDSVMPVVGGIEAAPMILARRPGQKILLCSALVDDEVRDKADAAGITDCVSKDDMEAIPRIAVELAGG
;
A
#
# COMPACT_ATOMS: atom_id res chain seq x y z
N MET A 1 -4.13 -5.03 -2.38
CA MET A 1 -5.17 -4.10 -1.87
C MET A 1 -4.66 -2.68 -1.97
N ILE A 2 -5.47 -1.78 -2.50
CA ILE A 2 -5.11 -0.37 -2.68
C ILE A 2 -5.78 0.45 -1.58
N VAL A 3 -5.01 1.28 -0.86
CA VAL A 3 -5.51 2.12 0.23
C VAL A 3 -5.12 3.57 -0.03
N ASP A 4 -6.09 4.40 -0.39
CA ASP A 4 -5.93 5.82 -0.68
C ASP A 4 -7.29 6.49 -0.52
N ASP A 5 -7.33 7.68 0.07
CA ASP A 5 -8.58 8.42 0.25
C ASP A 5 -9.11 9.08 -1.02
N HIS A 6 -8.29 9.16 -2.07
CA HIS A 6 -8.68 9.75 -3.35
C HIS A 6 -9.12 8.68 -4.34
N ALA A 7 -10.39 8.70 -4.72
CA ALA A 7 -10.94 7.74 -5.68
C ALA A 7 -10.20 7.78 -7.02
N ASP A 8 -9.77 8.98 -7.47
CA ASP A 8 -9.04 9.15 -8.72
C ASP A 8 -7.69 8.43 -8.69
N VAL A 9 -6.99 8.46 -7.55
CA VAL A 9 -5.71 7.76 -7.39
C VAL A 9 -5.93 6.26 -7.38
N ARG A 10 -6.95 5.78 -6.68
CA ARG A 10 -7.29 4.35 -6.70
C ARG A 10 -7.62 3.87 -8.11
N PHE A 11 -8.36 4.67 -8.87
CA PHE A 11 -8.68 4.36 -10.27
C PHE A 11 -7.41 4.27 -11.12
N LEU A 12 -6.50 5.23 -10.97
CA LEU A 12 -5.24 5.25 -11.70
C LEU A 12 -4.37 4.03 -11.35
N LEU A 13 -4.24 3.70 -10.08
CA LEU A 13 -3.49 2.52 -9.64
C LEU A 13 -4.08 1.23 -10.18
N ARG A 14 -5.40 1.12 -10.17
CA ARG A 14 -6.08 -0.05 -10.75
C ARG A 14 -5.78 -0.17 -12.24
N ALA A 15 -5.81 0.94 -12.98
CA ALA A 15 -5.49 0.94 -14.40
C ALA A 15 -4.03 0.53 -14.66
N ILE A 16 -3.09 1.04 -13.85
CA ILE A 16 -1.67 0.66 -13.95
C ILE A 16 -1.49 -0.83 -13.71
N ILE A 17 -2.13 -1.38 -12.69
CA ILE A 17 -2.02 -2.80 -12.34
C ILE A 17 -2.67 -3.67 -13.42
N ASP A 18 -3.84 -3.30 -13.91
CA ASP A 18 -4.58 -4.08 -14.91
C ASP A 18 -3.88 -4.10 -16.28
N ASP A 19 -3.16 -3.02 -16.63
CA ASP A 19 -2.45 -2.90 -17.90
C ASP A 19 -1.04 -3.51 -17.87
N ASP A 20 -0.56 -3.92 -16.71
CA ASP A 20 0.80 -4.42 -16.56
C ASP A 20 0.89 -5.91 -16.90
N ASP A 21 2.07 -6.34 -17.39
CA ASP A 21 2.33 -7.73 -17.76
C ASP A 21 2.62 -8.64 -16.56
N HIS A 22 2.80 -8.08 -15.36
CA HIS A 22 3.02 -8.85 -14.16
C HIS A 22 1.71 -9.51 -13.69
N ASP A 23 1.84 -10.65 -13.03
CA ASP A 23 0.69 -11.42 -12.53
C ASP A 23 0.20 -10.80 -11.21
N VAL A 24 -0.42 -9.64 -11.31
CA VAL A 24 -0.96 -8.88 -10.17
C VAL A 24 -2.42 -8.53 -10.44
N ALA A 25 -3.25 -8.72 -9.43
CA ALA A 25 -4.66 -8.34 -9.49
C ALA A 25 -5.04 -7.52 -8.26
N VAL A 26 -5.92 -6.55 -8.45
CA VAL A 26 -6.46 -5.76 -7.35
C VAL A 26 -7.52 -6.58 -6.61
N ALA A 27 -7.20 -7.02 -5.40
CA ALA A 27 -8.10 -7.82 -4.58
C ALA A 27 -9.14 -6.99 -3.84
N GLY A 28 -8.85 -5.72 -3.58
CA GLY A 28 -9.77 -4.81 -2.90
C GLY A 28 -9.22 -3.41 -2.79
N GLU A 29 -10.07 -2.48 -2.38
CA GLU A 29 -9.73 -1.07 -2.17
C GLU A 29 -10.29 -0.59 -0.84
N ALA A 30 -9.64 0.42 -0.27
CA ALA A 30 -10.11 1.09 0.93
C ALA A 30 -9.75 2.58 0.86
N ASP A 31 -10.53 3.41 1.51
CA ASP A 31 -10.34 4.87 1.54
C ASP A 31 -9.64 5.35 2.82
N GLY A 32 -9.30 4.47 3.71
CA GLY A 32 -8.59 4.79 4.96
C GLY A 32 -8.38 3.56 5.81
N VAL A 33 -7.71 3.75 6.97
CA VAL A 33 -7.30 2.64 7.84
C VAL A 33 -8.50 1.86 8.38
N ARG A 34 -9.60 2.54 8.71
CA ARG A 34 -10.79 1.88 9.25
C ARG A 34 -11.35 0.86 8.27
N ALA A 35 -11.50 1.27 7.01
CA ALA A 35 -11.99 0.38 5.95
C ALA A 35 -11.03 -0.80 5.73
N VAL A 36 -9.71 -0.58 5.84
CA VAL A 36 -8.72 -1.65 5.79
C VAL A 36 -8.97 -2.65 6.91
N LEU A 37 -9.05 -2.19 8.15
CA LEU A 37 -9.21 -3.08 9.31
C LEU A 37 -10.53 -3.88 9.27
N GLU A 38 -11.58 -3.30 8.70
CA GLU A 38 -12.87 -3.96 8.54
C GLU A 38 -12.87 -5.04 7.45
N SER A 39 -12.01 -4.94 6.44
CA SER A 39 -12.06 -5.78 5.25
C SER A 39 -10.84 -6.64 4.99
N ILE A 40 -9.70 -6.36 5.62
CA ILE A 40 -8.43 -6.99 5.25
C ILE A 40 -8.42 -8.51 5.43
N ASP A 41 -9.10 -9.03 6.43
CA ASP A 41 -9.15 -10.48 6.65
C ASP A 41 -9.93 -11.19 5.53
N ALA A 42 -11.02 -10.57 5.06
CA ALA A 42 -11.82 -11.11 3.97
C ALA A 42 -11.10 -10.96 2.62
N VAL A 43 -10.42 -9.83 2.40
CA VAL A 43 -9.66 -9.57 1.18
C VAL A 43 -8.42 -10.45 1.11
N ASP A 44 -7.75 -10.66 2.25
CA ASP A 44 -6.53 -11.47 2.36
C ASP A 44 -5.48 -11.10 1.32
N PRO A 45 -5.06 -9.81 1.24
CA PRO A 45 -4.14 -9.38 0.19
C PRO A 45 -2.71 -9.85 0.48
N ASP A 46 -1.97 -10.14 -0.59
CA ASP A 46 -0.54 -10.42 -0.47
C ASP A 46 0.23 -9.13 -0.15
N VAL A 47 -0.17 -8.00 -0.74
CA VAL A 47 0.47 -6.70 -0.56
C VAL A 47 -0.61 -5.63 -0.38
N VAL A 48 -0.38 -4.72 0.57
CA VAL A 48 -1.17 -3.51 0.75
C VAL A 48 -0.38 -2.33 0.21
N VAL A 49 -0.91 -1.66 -0.81
CA VAL A 49 -0.35 -0.40 -1.33
C VAL A 49 -1.02 0.72 -0.56
N LEU A 50 -0.26 1.40 0.27
CA LEU A 50 -0.77 2.32 1.29
C LEU A 50 -0.30 3.74 1.02
N ASP A 51 -1.23 4.67 0.87
CA ASP A 51 -0.92 6.09 0.74
C ASP A 51 -0.34 6.64 2.05
N SER A 52 0.69 7.49 1.94
CA SER A 52 1.33 8.10 3.10
C SER A 52 0.47 9.18 3.75
N VAL A 53 -0.36 9.87 2.99
CA VAL A 53 -1.17 11.00 3.48
C VAL A 53 -2.64 10.70 3.30
N MET A 54 -3.33 10.47 4.42
CA MET A 54 -4.78 10.24 4.45
C MET A 54 -5.38 11.04 5.60
N PRO A 55 -6.67 11.43 5.53
CA PRO A 55 -7.33 12.09 6.64
C PRO A 55 -7.31 11.24 7.91
N VAL A 56 -7.19 11.88 9.06
CA VAL A 56 -7.19 11.29 10.41
C VAL A 56 -5.94 10.48 10.69
N VAL A 57 -5.67 9.41 9.92
CA VAL A 57 -4.50 8.54 10.13
C VAL A 57 -3.76 8.38 8.80
N GLY A 58 -2.51 8.86 8.75
CA GLY A 58 -1.65 8.68 7.59
C GLY A 58 -1.10 7.25 7.48
N GLY A 59 -0.44 6.95 6.36
CA GLY A 59 0.01 5.59 6.07
C GLY A 59 1.05 5.06 7.07
N ILE A 60 1.99 5.89 7.47
CA ILE A 60 3.03 5.48 8.44
C ILE A 60 2.40 5.13 9.79
N GLU A 61 1.42 5.93 10.24
CA GLU A 61 0.71 5.70 11.48
C GLU A 61 -0.28 4.52 11.37
N ALA A 62 -0.82 4.29 10.18
CA ALA A 62 -1.75 3.18 9.93
C ALA A 62 -1.05 1.81 9.90
N ALA A 63 0.20 1.76 9.45
CA ALA A 63 0.92 0.50 9.28
C ALA A 63 0.99 -0.35 10.55
N PRO A 64 1.35 0.20 11.73
CA PRO A 64 1.33 -0.60 12.95
C PRO A 64 -0.05 -1.15 13.30
N MET A 65 -1.12 -0.42 12.98
CA MET A 65 -2.49 -0.87 13.22
C MET A 65 -2.84 -2.07 12.32
N ILE A 66 -2.42 -2.01 11.05
CA ILE A 66 -2.60 -3.11 10.10
C ILE A 66 -1.80 -4.33 10.55
N LEU A 67 -0.55 -4.12 10.94
CA LEU A 67 0.36 -5.19 11.37
C LEU A 67 -0.07 -5.82 12.69
N ALA A 68 -0.72 -5.07 13.58
CA ALA A 68 -1.30 -5.64 14.81
C ALA A 68 -2.38 -6.67 14.47
N ARG A 69 -3.12 -6.45 13.40
CA ARG A 69 -4.15 -7.39 12.93
C ARG A 69 -3.59 -8.51 12.06
N ARG A 70 -2.58 -8.20 11.23
CA ARG A 70 -1.94 -9.17 10.32
C ARG A 70 -0.42 -9.01 10.38
N PRO A 71 0.25 -9.67 11.34
CA PRO A 71 1.68 -9.42 11.60
C PRO A 71 2.61 -9.69 10.42
N GLY A 72 2.24 -10.57 9.52
CA GLY A 72 3.05 -10.91 8.33
C GLY A 72 2.71 -10.10 7.08
N GLN A 73 1.83 -9.11 7.18
CA GLN A 73 1.35 -8.38 6.02
C GLN A 73 2.48 -7.56 5.36
N LYS A 74 2.62 -7.72 4.05
CA LYS A 74 3.52 -6.89 3.25
C LYS A 74 2.84 -5.57 2.96
N ILE A 75 3.54 -4.46 3.22
CA ILE A 75 3.02 -3.10 3.01
C ILE A 75 4.00 -2.32 2.15
N LEU A 76 3.50 -1.75 1.07
CA LEU A 76 4.22 -0.84 0.19
C LEU A 76 3.66 0.57 0.39
N LEU A 77 4.47 1.45 0.95
CA LEU A 77 4.07 2.86 1.14
C LEU A 77 4.24 3.62 -0.16
N CYS A 78 3.20 4.30 -0.59
CA CYS A 78 3.23 5.17 -1.77
C CYS A 78 3.19 6.63 -1.30
N SER A 79 4.24 7.38 -1.56
CA SER A 79 4.41 8.73 -1.03
C SER A 79 4.86 9.71 -2.11
N ALA A 80 4.40 10.96 -2.03
CA ALA A 80 4.84 12.03 -2.92
C ALA A 80 6.33 12.30 -2.80
N LEU A 81 6.90 12.11 -1.61
CA LEU A 81 8.33 12.25 -1.36
C LEU A 81 8.84 11.00 -0.65
N VAL A 82 9.88 10.38 -1.22
CA VAL A 82 10.56 9.23 -0.61
C VAL A 82 12.03 9.60 -0.45
N ASP A 83 12.37 10.08 0.74
CA ASP A 83 13.73 10.41 1.15
C ASP A 83 14.17 9.50 2.31
N ASP A 84 15.37 9.71 2.84
CA ASP A 84 15.90 8.90 3.94
C ASP A 84 15.04 9.00 5.20
N GLU A 85 14.50 10.19 5.50
CA GLU A 85 13.62 10.37 6.65
C GLU A 85 12.33 9.56 6.53
N VAL A 86 11.70 9.58 5.36
CA VAL A 86 10.49 8.79 5.09
C VAL A 86 10.79 7.30 5.19
N ARG A 87 11.91 6.85 4.59
CA ARG A 87 12.31 5.45 4.64
C ARG A 87 12.57 4.97 6.06
N ASP A 88 13.23 5.79 6.87
CA ASP A 88 13.52 5.46 8.27
C ASP A 88 12.22 5.33 9.08
N LYS A 89 11.30 6.26 8.90
CA LYS A 89 10.00 6.22 9.58
C LYS A 89 9.15 5.03 9.13
N ALA A 90 9.17 4.73 7.84
CA ALA A 90 8.45 3.58 7.29
C ALA A 90 9.02 2.27 7.83
N ASP A 91 10.34 2.14 7.86
CA ASP A 91 11.01 0.96 8.39
C ASP A 91 10.67 0.75 9.87
N ALA A 92 10.73 1.83 10.66
CA ALA A 92 10.36 1.79 12.09
C ALA A 92 8.90 1.40 12.31
N ALA A 93 8.01 1.70 11.36
CA ALA A 93 6.59 1.34 11.41
C ALA A 93 6.31 -0.10 10.92
N GLY A 94 7.32 -0.80 10.41
CA GLY A 94 7.17 -2.16 9.89
C GLY A 94 6.74 -2.23 8.43
N ILE A 95 6.80 -1.10 7.71
CA ILE A 95 6.49 -1.06 6.27
C ILE A 95 7.60 -1.77 5.50
N THR A 96 7.22 -2.57 4.51
CA THR A 96 8.16 -3.43 3.79
C THR A 96 9.02 -2.67 2.79
N ASP A 97 8.42 -1.74 2.05
CA ASP A 97 9.13 -0.91 1.06
C ASP A 97 8.35 0.37 0.80
N CYS A 98 9.00 1.32 0.11
CA CYS A 98 8.43 2.60 -0.27
C CYS A 98 8.55 2.82 -1.77
N VAL A 99 7.59 3.52 -2.37
CA VAL A 99 7.63 3.93 -3.76
C VAL A 99 7.13 5.37 -3.88
N SER A 100 7.77 6.16 -4.74
CA SER A 100 7.34 7.52 -5.03
C SER A 100 6.08 7.51 -5.90
N LYS A 101 5.18 8.47 -5.67
CA LYS A 101 4.03 8.71 -6.55
C LYS A 101 4.44 9.10 -7.97
N ASP A 102 5.69 9.54 -8.17
CA ASP A 102 6.25 9.78 -9.48
C ASP A 102 6.64 8.49 -10.21
N ASP A 103 6.65 7.36 -9.53
CA ASP A 103 7.12 6.07 -10.05
C ASP A 103 6.06 4.96 -9.84
N MET A 104 4.80 5.31 -9.98
CA MET A 104 3.68 4.39 -9.72
C MET A 104 3.67 3.19 -10.67
N GLU A 105 4.25 3.33 -11.87
CA GLU A 105 4.36 2.25 -12.84
C GLU A 105 5.23 1.08 -12.32
N ALA A 106 6.09 1.34 -11.34
CA ALA A 106 6.90 0.29 -10.72
C ALA A 106 6.11 -0.57 -9.72
N ILE A 107 4.92 -0.14 -9.29
CA ILE A 107 4.14 -0.81 -8.26
C ILE A 107 3.84 -2.28 -8.58
N PRO A 108 3.39 -2.65 -9.79
CA PRO A 108 3.14 -4.07 -10.08
C PRO A 108 4.38 -4.94 -9.90
N ARG A 109 5.53 -4.50 -10.40
CA ARG A 109 6.81 -5.23 -10.25
C ARG A 109 7.19 -5.37 -8.77
N ILE A 110 7.11 -4.28 -8.02
CA ILE A 110 7.45 -4.29 -6.59
C ILE A 110 6.49 -5.21 -5.82
N ALA A 111 5.20 -5.15 -6.12
CA ALA A 111 4.19 -6.00 -5.46
C ALA A 111 4.48 -7.49 -5.68
N VAL A 112 4.87 -7.89 -6.89
CA VAL A 112 5.27 -9.27 -7.18
C VAL A 112 6.49 -9.67 -6.35
N GLU A 113 7.50 -8.82 -6.28
CA GLU A 113 8.71 -9.07 -5.50
C GLU A 113 8.38 -9.24 -4.01
N LEU A 114 7.55 -8.38 -3.46
CA LEU A 114 7.16 -8.45 -2.05
C LEU A 114 6.30 -9.69 -1.75
N ALA A 115 5.38 -10.04 -2.63
CA ALA A 115 4.49 -11.18 -2.46
C ALA A 115 5.22 -12.52 -2.63
N GLY A 116 6.14 -12.57 -3.57
CA GLY A 116 6.89 -13.81 -3.87
C GLY A 116 8.05 -14.08 -2.94
N GLY A 117 8.38 -13.10 -2.14
CA GLY A 117 9.48 -13.24 -1.16
C GLY A 117 10.82 -12.86 -1.73
#